data_f42c54c2cad7347910bc5f31a0c29daf
#
_entry.id   f42c54c2cad7347910bc5f31a0c29daf
#
_cell.length_a   1.000
_cell.length_b   1.000
_cell.length_c   1.000
_cell.angle_alpha   90.00
_cell.angle_beta   90.00
_cell.angle_gamma   90.00
#
_symmetry.space_group_name_H-M   'P 1'
#
loop_
_entity.id
_entity.type
_entity.pdbx_description
1 polymer ?
#
loop_
_entity_poly.entity_id
_entity_poly.type
_entity_poly.pdbx_seq_one_letter_code
_entity_poly.pdbx_strand_id
1 'polypeptide(L)'
;MLIKQEVVTYKYGRGWIDMMREFEIERQFDIKIEKLKPNKGVYYLKSNKGDRCLKRINYGTQKLLFVYGAKEHLAKNGFENVDRYFLNIEGEPYALVNEDLYTLSNWIKGRECDFTNIEEVKLAAKKLAELHEASKGYDPPENSKLKSDLGRWPYLMEKRGKALEKMRGMARKKNLKKDFDIIYIKNVDFYKELAIRATKILNNSKYLSLCEEAEAEKVFCHHDYTYHNIIIGDDNEVYIIDFDYCKREIRTYDIANFMKKVLKRVDWNIEYAEAIIDAYNTVSPLREEEYEVLYAYLLFPQRYWRLANRYYYNEVMWGQNIFINKINNIINEKESYMKFIEEFKSKYNQVG
;
A
#
# COMPACT_ATOMS: atom_id res chain seq x y z
N MET A 1 -47.62 30.34 17.09
CA MET A 1 -46.70 31.00 16.15
C MET A 1 -45.79 29.93 15.62
N LEU A 2 -46.16 29.31 14.49
CA LEU A 2 -45.47 28.18 13.87
C LEU A 2 -44.40 28.73 12.93
N ILE A 3 -43.14 28.46 13.23
CA ILE A 3 -42.02 28.80 12.36
C ILE A 3 -42.05 27.84 11.17
N LYS A 4 -42.36 28.35 9.99
CA LYS A 4 -42.19 27.64 8.72
C LYS A 4 -40.71 27.44 8.48
N GLN A 5 -40.20 26.20 8.59
CA GLN A 5 -38.92 25.81 8.03
C GLN A 5 -39.07 25.77 6.50
N GLU A 6 -38.38 26.63 5.79
CA GLU A 6 -38.23 26.55 4.34
C GLU A 6 -37.42 25.31 4.02
N VAL A 7 -38.09 24.33 3.41
CA VAL A 7 -37.45 23.15 2.83
C VAL A 7 -36.81 23.56 1.50
N VAL A 8 -35.51 23.79 1.52
CA VAL A 8 -34.74 23.96 0.29
C VAL A 8 -34.63 22.60 -0.39
N THR A 9 -35.42 22.41 -1.43
CA THR A 9 -35.38 21.20 -2.26
C THR A 9 -34.10 21.19 -3.09
N TYR A 10 -33.06 20.46 -2.63
CA TYR A 10 -31.93 20.13 -3.45
C TYR A 10 -32.33 19.08 -4.49
N LYS A 11 -32.31 19.47 -5.76
CA LYS A 11 -32.47 18.60 -6.93
C LYS A 11 -31.22 17.72 -7.07
N TYR A 12 -31.22 16.52 -6.45
CA TYR A 12 -30.52 15.27 -6.82
C TYR A 12 -30.75 14.29 -5.65
N GLY A 13 -31.27 13.09 -5.94
CA GLY A 13 -31.79 12.11 -5.00
C GLY A 13 -30.84 11.65 -3.89
N ARG A 14 -30.59 12.49 -2.91
CA ARG A 14 -29.89 12.16 -1.66
C ARG A 14 -30.93 11.81 -0.60
N GLY A 15 -30.79 10.61 0.02
CA GLY A 15 -31.67 10.18 1.11
C GLY A 15 -31.43 11.01 2.37
N TRP A 16 -32.41 11.04 3.28
CA TRP A 16 -32.34 11.71 4.59
C TRP A 16 -31.08 11.33 5.40
N ILE A 17 -30.63 10.11 5.28
CA ILE A 17 -29.43 9.59 5.95
C ILE A 17 -28.15 10.34 5.48
N ASP A 18 -28.04 10.69 4.21
CA ASP A 18 -26.89 11.41 3.68
C ASP A 18 -26.87 12.88 4.14
N MET A 19 -28.02 13.53 4.23
CA MET A 19 -28.13 14.91 4.74
C MET A 19 -27.79 15.02 6.24
N MET A 20 -28.23 14.05 7.08
CA MET A 20 -27.86 14.02 8.49
C MET A 20 -26.36 13.80 8.70
N ARG A 21 -25.75 12.95 7.87
CA ARG A 21 -24.30 12.74 7.89
C ARG A 21 -23.52 13.99 7.51
N GLU A 22 -23.92 14.70 6.46
CA GLU A 22 -23.31 15.97 6.04
C GLU A 22 -23.36 17.01 7.18
N PHE A 23 -24.51 17.18 7.80
CA PHE A 23 -24.68 18.12 8.92
C PHE A 23 -23.79 17.79 10.13
N GLU A 24 -23.67 16.53 10.51
CA GLU A 24 -22.79 16.11 11.60
C GLU A 24 -21.32 16.33 11.29
N ILE A 25 -20.88 16.09 10.03
CA ILE A 25 -19.52 16.36 9.56
C ILE A 25 -19.24 17.88 9.59
N GLU A 26 -20.19 18.71 9.09
CA GLU A 26 -20.06 20.16 9.14
C GLU A 26 -19.89 20.66 10.58
N ARG A 27 -20.73 20.18 11.49
CA ARG A 27 -20.69 20.54 12.92
C ARG A 27 -19.39 20.16 13.58
N GLN A 28 -18.91 18.92 13.37
CA GLN A 28 -17.71 18.41 14.04
C GLN A 28 -16.42 19.03 13.52
N PHE A 29 -16.31 19.31 12.22
CA PHE A 29 -15.13 19.96 11.64
C PHE A 29 -15.24 21.49 11.48
N ASP A 30 -16.34 22.08 11.95
CA ASP A 30 -16.61 23.51 11.82
C ASP A 30 -16.41 24.01 10.37
N ILE A 31 -17.05 23.36 9.42
CA ILE A 31 -17.05 23.68 7.99
C ILE A 31 -18.46 23.77 7.45
N LYS A 32 -18.63 24.43 6.30
CA LYS A 32 -19.84 24.35 5.48
C LYS A 32 -19.56 23.63 4.18
N ILE A 33 -20.31 22.59 3.88
CA ILE A 33 -20.17 21.77 2.67
C ILE A 33 -20.96 22.42 1.53
N GLU A 34 -20.27 22.91 0.51
CA GLU A 34 -20.88 23.45 -0.71
C GLU A 34 -21.16 22.32 -1.73
N LYS A 35 -20.29 21.30 -1.76
CA LYS A 35 -20.36 20.20 -2.73
C LYS A 35 -19.68 18.96 -2.18
N LEU A 36 -20.32 17.82 -2.37
CA LEU A 36 -19.77 16.52 -2.06
C LEU A 36 -19.87 15.60 -3.27
N LYS A 37 -18.74 14.96 -3.66
CA LYS A 37 -18.68 14.03 -4.79
C LYS A 37 -17.89 12.77 -4.44
N PRO A 38 -18.41 11.56 -4.70
CA PRO A 38 -17.63 10.35 -4.54
C PRO A 38 -16.47 10.32 -5.54
N ASN A 39 -15.30 9.84 -5.08
CA ASN A 39 -14.11 9.66 -5.90
C ASN A 39 -13.28 8.49 -5.37
N LYS A 40 -13.24 7.34 -6.07
CA LYS A 40 -12.36 6.18 -5.80
C LYS A 40 -12.31 5.75 -4.30
N GLY A 41 -13.46 5.67 -3.63
CA GLY A 41 -13.54 5.22 -2.22
C GLY A 41 -13.40 6.32 -1.17
N VAL A 42 -13.20 7.56 -1.58
CA VAL A 42 -13.24 8.78 -0.76
C VAL A 42 -14.27 9.76 -1.33
N TYR A 43 -14.46 10.90 -0.67
CA TYR A 43 -15.28 11.99 -1.20
C TYR A 43 -14.43 13.24 -1.39
N TYR A 44 -14.49 13.82 -2.60
CA TYR A 44 -14.10 15.20 -2.81
C TYR A 44 -15.16 16.10 -2.18
N LEU A 45 -14.73 17.01 -1.31
CA LEU A 45 -15.58 17.93 -0.58
C LEU A 45 -15.10 19.36 -0.84
N LYS A 46 -15.98 20.21 -1.42
CA LYS A 46 -15.77 21.63 -1.48
C LYS A 46 -16.44 22.29 -0.30
N SER A 47 -15.69 23.09 0.46
CA SER A 47 -16.20 23.77 1.66
C SER A 47 -15.82 25.26 1.66
N ASN A 48 -16.40 26.01 2.61
CA ASN A 48 -16.03 27.40 2.90
C ASN A 48 -14.57 27.56 3.36
N LYS A 49 -13.89 26.45 3.77
CA LYS A 49 -12.47 26.41 4.15
C LYS A 49 -11.58 25.78 3.05
N GLY A 50 -12.10 25.65 1.81
CA GLY A 50 -11.38 25.11 0.64
C GLY A 50 -11.72 23.67 0.31
N ASP A 51 -10.95 23.11 -0.64
CA ASP A 51 -11.14 21.75 -1.14
C ASP A 51 -10.59 20.72 -0.15
N ARG A 52 -11.38 19.66 0.15
CA ARG A 52 -11.06 18.63 1.15
C ARG A 52 -11.28 17.23 0.60
N CYS A 53 -10.57 16.28 1.19
CA CYS A 53 -10.82 14.85 1.07
C CYS A 53 -11.49 14.34 2.34
N LEU A 54 -12.71 13.82 2.22
CA LEU A 54 -13.42 13.16 3.30
C LEU A 54 -13.35 11.65 3.08
N LYS A 55 -12.78 10.91 4.05
CA LYS A 55 -12.60 9.47 3.96
C LYS A 55 -13.32 8.76 5.09
N ARG A 56 -14.19 7.78 4.74
CA ARG A 56 -14.75 6.85 5.73
C ARG A 56 -13.69 5.82 6.10
N ILE A 57 -13.49 5.62 7.40
CA ILE A 57 -12.49 4.69 7.95
C ILE A 57 -13.15 3.38 8.31
N ASN A 58 -12.58 2.27 7.84
CA ASN A 58 -13.09 0.91 8.03
C ASN A 58 -12.36 0.13 9.15
N TYR A 59 -11.70 0.83 10.07
CA TYR A 59 -10.96 0.26 11.19
C TYR A 59 -11.12 1.14 12.43
N GLY A 60 -10.77 0.59 13.61
CA GLY A 60 -11.00 1.27 14.89
C GLY A 60 -10.05 2.44 15.15
N THR A 61 -10.43 3.27 16.13
CA THR A 61 -9.75 4.49 16.57
C THR A 61 -8.29 4.29 16.92
N GLN A 62 -7.93 3.20 17.60
CA GLN A 62 -6.54 2.90 17.96
C GLN A 62 -5.60 2.85 16.74
N LYS A 63 -6.04 2.25 15.62
CA LYS A 63 -5.27 2.24 14.38
C LYS A 63 -5.29 3.62 13.72
N LEU A 64 -6.41 4.34 13.77
CA LEU A 64 -6.53 5.69 13.23
C LEU A 64 -5.53 6.64 13.92
N LEU A 65 -5.43 6.59 15.24
CA LEU A 65 -4.48 7.40 16.02
C LEU A 65 -3.03 7.05 15.69
N PHE A 66 -2.71 5.77 15.44
CA PHE A 66 -1.39 5.38 14.94
C PHE A 66 -1.09 6.03 13.59
N VAL A 67 -2.02 5.98 12.63
CA VAL A 67 -1.87 6.58 11.29
C VAL A 67 -1.75 8.10 11.38
N TYR A 68 -2.58 8.74 12.19
CA TYR A 68 -2.54 10.18 12.44
C TYR A 68 -1.18 10.60 13.00
N GLY A 69 -0.74 9.94 14.08
CA GLY A 69 0.55 10.22 14.69
C GLY A 69 1.72 10.01 13.72
N ALA A 70 1.66 9.00 12.85
CA ALA A 70 2.68 8.76 11.82
C ALA A 70 2.78 9.93 10.83
N LYS A 71 1.64 10.46 10.35
CA LYS A 71 1.61 11.62 9.45
C LYS A 71 2.12 12.90 10.11
N GLU A 72 1.74 13.15 11.37
CA GLU A 72 2.23 14.30 12.14
C GLU A 72 3.72 14.20 12.43
N HIS A 73 4.21 12.99 12.71
CA HIS A 73 5.64 12.74 12.90
C HIS A 73 6.45 13.03 11.63
N LEU A 74 5.98 12.55 10.46
CA LEU A 74 6.60 12.86 9.18
C LEU A 74 6.68 14.35 8.92
N ALA A 75 5.56 15.08 9.11
CA ALA A 75 5.52 16.53 8.92
C ALA A 75 6.47 17.27 9.89
N LYS A 76 6.54 16.84 11.15
CA LYS A 76 7.46 17.40 12.16
C LYS A 76 8.93 17.19 11.77
N ASN A 77 9.24 16.10 11.08
CA ASN A 77 10.59 15.76 10.59
C ASN A 77 10.87 16.31 9.18
N GLY A 78 10.10 17.30 8.71
CA GLY A 78 10.31 17.99 7.44
C GLY A 78 9.72 17.31 6.21
N PHE A 79 9.00 16.19 6.36
CA PHE A 79 8.27 15.54 5.26
C PHE A 79 6.81 16.02 5.25
N GLU A 80 6.56 17.21 4.68
CA GLU A 80 5.25 17.87 4.71
C GLU A 80 4.29 17.39 3.62
N ASN A 81 4.79 16.73 2.59
CA ASN A 81 4.04 16.29 1.41
C ASN A 81 3.14 15.05 1.70
N VAL A 82 2.30 15.15 2.74
CA VAL A 82 1.34 14.10 3.16
C VAL A 82 -0.06 14.66 3.32
N ASP A 83 -1.07 13.78 3.23
CA ASP A 83 -2.48 14.09 3.44
C ASP A 83 -2.83 14.18 4.93
N ARG A 84 -2.28 15.19 5.66
CA ARG A 84 -2.52 15.39 7.11
C ARG A 84 -4.00 15.53 7.42
N TYR A 85 -4.41 14.99 8.59
CA TYR A 85 -5.79 15.10 9.04
C TYR A 85 -6.07 16.43 9.75
N PHE A 86 -7.21 17.03 9.46
CA PHE A 86 -7.74 18.12 10.26
C PHE A 86 -8.30 17.59 11.56
N LEU A 87 -8.07 18.33 12.64
CA LEU A 87 -8.72 18.05 13.92
C LEU A 87 -10.16 18.58 13.90
N ASN A 88 -11.05 17.86 14.55
CA ASN A 88 -12.40 18.32 14.82
C ASN A 88 -12.43 19.36 15.95
N ILE A 89 -13.60 19.88 16.29
CA ILE A 89 -13.77 20.90 17.37
C ILE A 89 -13.39 20.40 18.77
N GLU A 90 -13.28 19.08 18.95
CA GLU A 90 -12.88 18.43 20.22
C GLU A 90 -11.37 18.09 20.24
N GLY A 91 -10.64 18.41 19.14
CA GLY A 91 -9.22 18.13 19.01
C GLY A 91 -8.90 16.71 18.51
N GLU A 92 -9.90 15.94 18.05
CA GLU A 92 -9.70 14.59 17.53
C GLU A 92 -9.49 14.60 16.01
N PRO A 93 -8.64 13.71 15.46
CA PRO A 93 -8.35 13.64 14.02
C PRO A 93 -9.46 12.94 13.19
N TYR A 94 -10.65 12.83 13.74
CA TYR A 94 -11.80 12.18 13.10
C TYR A 94 -13.11 12.77 13.57
N ALA A 95 -14.17 12.55 12.80
CA ALA A 95 -15.55 12.71 13.21
C ALA A 95 -16.21 11.35 13.36
N LEU A 96 -17.07 11.20 14.36
CA LEU A 96 -17.91 10.02 14.57
C LEU A 96 -19.35 10.35 14.14
N VAL A 97 -19.83 9.67 13.09
CA VAL A 97 -21.17 9.89 12.53
C VAL A 97 -21.86 8.54 12.35
N ASN A 98 -22.94 8.29 13.11
CA ASN A 98 -23.68 7.03 13.06
C ASN A 98 -22.77 5.78 13.19
N GLU A 99 -21.88 5.78 14.18
CA GLU A 99 -20.90 4.71 14.44
C GLU A 99 -19.76 4.59 13.39
N ASP A 100 -19.81 5.35 12.30
CA ASP A 100 -18.77 5.42 11.29
C ASP A 100 -17.74 6.51 11.61
N LEU A 101 -16.46 6.20 11.43
CA LEU A 101 -15.37 7.15 11.55
C LEU A 101 -15.09 7.83 10.22
N TYR A 102 -14.91 9.15 10.24
CA TYR A 102 -14.53 9.94 9.08
C TYR A 102 -13.31 10.80 9.37
N THR A 103 -12.36 10.84 8.46
CA THR A 103 -11.23 11.76 8.50
C THR A 103 -11.38 12.82 7.42
N LEU A 104 -10.87 14.01 7.70
CA LEU A 104 -10.84 15.13 6.78
C LEU A 104 -9.38 15.55 6.56
N SER A 105 -8.95 15.64 5.29
CA SER A 105 -7.62 16.13 4.90
C SER A 105 -7.73 17.13 3.75
N ASN A 106 -6.62 17.76 3.37
CA ASN A 106 -6.61 18.58 2.15
C ASN A 106 -6.84 17.70 0.92
N TRP A 107 -7.58 18.24 -0.05
CA TRP A 107 -7.59 17.68 -1.39
C TRP A 107 -6.31 18.08 -2.12
N ILE A 108 -5.43 17.14 -2.37
CA ILE A 108 -4.20 17.38 -3.11
C ILE A 108 -4.54 17.46 -4.60
N LYS A 109 -4.32 18.63 -5.20
CA LYS A 109 -4.50 18.83 -6.64
C LYS A 109 -3.30 18.28 -7.38
N GLY A 110 -3.58 17.52 -8.45
CA GLY A 110 -2.55 16.88 -9.23
C GLY A 110 -3.06 15.60 -9.89
N ARG A 111 -2.14 14.79 -10.36
CA ARG A 111 -2.40 13.51 -11.01
C ARG A 111 -1.64 12.37 -10.35
N GLU A 112 -2.14 11.16 -10.52
CA GLU A 112 -1.44 9.94 -10.11
C GLU A 112 -0.10 9.81 -10.85
N CYS A 113 0.91 9.26 -10.17
CA CYS A 113 2.23 8.98 -10.74
C CYS A 113 2.14 7.95 -11.87
N ASP A 114 2.79 8.20 -12.99
CA ASP A 114 2.89 7.25 -14.10
C ASP A 114 4.11 6.34 -13.94
N PHE A 115 3.87 5.09 -13.57
CA PHE A 115 4.92 4.09 -13.40
C PHE A 115 5.56 3.61 -14.72
N THR A 116 5.09 4.09 -15.87
CA THR A 116 5.76 3.87 -17.17
C THR A 116 6.71 5.01 -17.53
N ASN A 117 6.63 6.14 -16.83
CA ASN A 117 7.54 7.26 -16.97
C ASN A 117 8.71 7.13 -15.98
N ILE A 118 9.91 6.85 -16.48
CA ILE A 118 11.10 6.60 -15.66
C ILE A 118 11.48 7.81 -14.78
N GLU A 119 11.24 9.03 -15.23
CA GLU A 119 11.56 10.23 -14.45
C GLU A 119 10.60 10.37 -13.26
N GLU A 120 9.32 10.06 -13.43
CA GLU A 120 8.36 10.04 -12.32
C GLU A 120 8.66 8.89 -11.35
N VAL A 121 9.13 7.75 -11.84
CA VAL A 121 9.57 6.64 -11.01
C VAL A 121 10.77 7.03 -10.15
N LYS A 122 11.75 7.79 -10.70
CA LYS A 122 12.88 8.34 -9.93
C LYS A 122 12.41 9.32 -8.85
N LEU A 123 11.48 10.23 -9.18
CA LEU A 123 10.90 11.15 -8.19
C LEU A 123 10.20 10.40 -7.06
N ALA A 124 9.41 9.40 -7.40
CA ALA A 124 8.74 8.55 -6.43
C ALA A 124 9.73 7.76 -5.55
N ALA A 125 10.82 7.24 -6.13
CA ALA A 125 11.86 6.53 -5.38
C ALA A 125 12.59 7.44 -4.39
N LYS A 126 12.96 8.64 -4.82
CA LYS A 126 13.57 9.66 -3.96
C LYS A 126 12.62 10.03 -2.81
N LYS A 127 11.33 10.29 -3.13
CA LYS A 127 10.30 10.63 -2.13
C LYS A 127 10.07 9.48 -1.14
N LEU A 128 10.18 8.21 -1.56
CA LEU A 128 10.13 7.06 -0.65
C LEU A 128 11.33 7.04 0.32
N ALA A 129 12.52 7.37 -0.15
CA ALA A 129 13.71 7.47 0.71
C ALA A 129 13.56 8.58 1.74
N GLU A 130 13.08 9.77 1.33
CA GLU A 130 12.77 10.90 2.22
C GLU A 130 11.74 10.50 3.29
N LEU A 131 10.68 9.76 2.91
CA LEU A 131 9.68 9.23 3.85
C LEU A 131 10.32 8.30 4.88
N HIS A 132 11.16 7.35 4.45
CA HIS A 132 11.82 6.42 5.36
C HIS A 132 12.75 7.14 6.35
N GLU A 133 13.52 8.13 5.90
CA GLU A 133 14.38 8.93 6.79
C GLU A 133 13.53 9.72 7.79
N ALA A 134 12.46 10.38 7.34
CA ALA A 134 11.57 11.14 8.20
C ALA A 134 10.75 10.26 9.16
N SER A 135 10.62 8.96 8.90
CA SER A 135 9.89 8.01 9.75
C SER A 135 10.66 7.63 11.03
N LYS A 136 11.98 7.85 11.08
CA LYS A 136 12.84 7.49 12.21
C LYS A 136 12.40 8.18 13.51
N GLY A 137 12.46 7.45 14.61
CA GLY A 137 12.11 7.95 15.93
C GLY A 137 10.61 8.05 16.20
N TYR A 138 9.77 7.41 15.39
CA TYR A 138 8.33 7.47 15.59
C TYR A 138 7.89 6.72 16.85
N ASP A 139 7.42 7.45 17.84
CA ASP A 139 6.70 6.94 19.01
C ASP A 139 5.20 7.19 18.83
N PRO A 140 4.39 6.12 18.69
CA PRO A 140 2.97 6.26 18.47
C PRO A 140 2.25 6.75 19.74
N PRO A 141 1.11 7.48 19.62
CA PRO A 141 0.32 7.93 20.76
C PRO A 141 -0.09 6.78 21.70
N GLU A 142 -0.19 7.04 23.01
CA GLU A 142 -0.49 6.02 24.04
C GLU A 142 -1.77 5.21 23.76
N ASN A 143 -2.82 5.86 23.25
CA ASN A 143 -4.08 5.22 22.92
C ASN A 143 -4.12 4.57 21.54
N SER A 144 -2.96 4.46 20.86
CA SER A 144 -2.86 3.85 19.54
C SER A 144 -2.43 2.39 19.62
N LYS A 145 -2.65 1.65 18.55
CA LYS A 145 -2.17 0.27 18.41
C LYS A 145 -1.06 0.19 17.39
N LEU A 146 0.16 0.05 17.90
CA LEU A 146 1.32 -0.25 17.05
C LEU A 146 1.10 -1.58 16.31
N LYS A 147 1.34 -1.55 15.00
CA LYS A 147 1.43 -2.74 14.15
C LYS A 147 2.88 -2.91 13.70
N SER A 148 3.39 -4.14 13.80
CA SER A 148 4.72 -4.52 13.35
C SER A 148 4.67 -5.83 12.58
N ASP A 149 5.41 -5.89 11.48
CA ASP A 149 5.69 -7.12 10.74
C ASP A 149 7.19 -7.50 10.82
N LEU A 150 7.98 -6.78 11.63
CA LEU A 150 9.39 -7.09 11.87
C LEU A 150 9.57 -8.54 12.33
N GLY A 151 10.56 -9.22 11.77
CA GLY A 151 10.88 -10.62 12.07
C GLY A 151 9.90 -11.65 11.50
N ARG A 152 8.78 -11.25 10.89
CA ARG A 152 7.70 -12.17 10.49
C ARG A 152 7.87 -12.79 9.09
N TRP A 153 8.67 -12.18 8.22
CA TRP A 153 8.70 -12.55 6.80
C TRP A 153 9.23 -13.96 6.53
N PRO A 154 10.25 -14.49 7.23
CA PRO A 154 10.67 -15.88 7.04
C PRO A 154 9.52 -16.86 7.25
N TYR A 155 8.81 -16.73 8.36
CA TYR A 155 7.62 -17.54 8.64
C TYR A 155 6.50 -17.34 7.61
N LEU A 156 6.22 -16.09 7.20
CA LEU A 156 5.18 -15.81 6.22
C LEU A 156 5.50 -16.38 4.84
N MET A 157 6.75 -16.29 4.38
CA MET A 157 7.17 -16.86 3.11
C MET A 157 7.06 -18.39 3.13
N GLU A 158 7.53 -19.04 4.18
CA GLU A 158 7.42 -20.50 4.36
C GLU A 158 5.96 -20.96 4.37
N LYS A 159 5.11 -20.31 5.19
CA LYS A 159 3.68 -20.57 5.27
C LYS A 159 2.99 -20.44 3.92
N ARG A 160 3.31 -19.39 3.16
CA ARG A 160 2.74 -19.15 1.82
C ARG A 160 3.25 -20.15 0.80
N GLY A 161 4.53 -20.56 0.88
CA GLY A 161 5.09 -21.65 0.06
C GLY A 161 4.38 -22.99 0.31
N LYS A 162 4.18 -23.36 1.57
CA LYS A 162 3.40 -24.56 1.96
C LYS A 162 1.93 -24.47 1.50
N ALA A 163 1.34 -23.27 1.51
CA ALA A 163 -0.02 -23.05 1.04
C ALA A 163 -0.17 -23.31 -0.48
N LEU A 164 0.85 -23.06 -1.29
CA LEU A 164 0.83 -23.39 -2.73
C LEU A 164 0.63 -24.90 -2.93
N GLU A 165 1.34 -25.72 -2.16
CA GLU A 165 1.19 -27.18 -2.22
C GLU A 165 -0.20 -27.63 -1.74
N LYS A 166 -0.70 -27.05 -0.64
CA LYS A 166 -2.05 -27.35 -0.13
C LYS A 166 -3.12 -27.02 -1.19
N MET A 167 -3.02 -25.88 -1.85
CA MET A 167 -3.94 -25.48 -2.91
C MET A 167 -3.84 -26.40 -4.14
N ARG A 168 -2.64 -26.92 -4.48
CA ARG A 168 -2.48 -27.99 -5.49
C ARG A 168 -3.27 -29.23 -5.13
N GLY A 169 -3.19 -29.65 -3.87
CA GLY A 169 -4.00 -30.79 -3.37
C GLY A 169 -5.50 -30.53 -3.50
N MET A 170 -5.97 -29.33 -3.19
CA MET A 170 -7.38 -28.93 -3.37
C MET A 170 -7.80 -28.99 -4.85
N ALA A 171 -6.97 -28.46 -5.76
CA ALA A 171 -7.23 -28.51 -7.19
C ALA A 171 -7.31 -29.93 -7.73
N ARG A 172 -6.37 -30.81 -7.33
CA ARG A 172 -6.31 -32.21 -7.77
C ARG A 172 -7.51 -33.04 -7.30
N LYS A 173 -8.04 -32.76 -6.12
CA LYS A 173 -9.19 -33.49 -5.52
C LYS A 173 -10.53 -33.14 -6.14
N LYS A 174 -10.64 -32.07 -6.94
CA LYS A 174 -11.89 -31.73 -7.61
C LYS A 174 -12.24 -32.77 -8.68
N ASN A 175 -13.45 -33.30 -8.65
CA ASN A 175 -13.96 -34.21 -9.69
C ASN A 175 -14.01 -33.50 -11.05
N LEU A 176 -14.54 -32.27 -11.10
CA LEU A 176 -14.54 -31.42 -12.27
C LEU A 176 -13.60 -30.23 -12.06
N LYS A 177 -12.49 -30.26 -12.77
CA LYS A 177 -11.49 -29.17 -12.75
C LYS A 177 -11.94 -28.05 -13.69
N LYS A 178 -11.92 -26.82 -13.19
CA LYS A 178 -12.11 -25.62 -14.01
C LYS A 178 -10.78 -25.22 -14.66
N ASP A 179 -10.81 -24.39 -15.68
CA ASP A 179 -9.60 -23.95 -16.41
C ASP A 179 -8.54 -23.37 -15.48
N PHE A 180 -8.95 -22.57 -14.48
CA PHE A 180 -8.02 -22.07 -13.47
C PHE A 180 -7.27 -23.20 -12.74
N ASP A 181 -7.97 -24.28 -12.36
CA ASP A 181 -7.36 -25.42 -11.66
C ASP A 181 -6.30 -26.10 -12.55
N ILE A 182 -6.58 -26.26 -13.84
CA ILE A 182 -5.67 -26.87 -14.83
C ILE A 182 -4.42 -26.01 -14.99
N ILE A 183 -4.61 -24.70 -15.21
CA ILE A 183 -3.50 -23.73 -15.38
C ILE A 183 -2.66 -23.69 -14.10
N TYR A 184 -3.30 -23.66 -12.93
CA TYR A 184 -2.63 -23.62 -11.64
C TYR A 184 -1.75 -24.87 -11.42
N ILE A 185 -2.31 -26.08 -11.62
CA ILE A 185 -1.60 -27.34 -11.44
C ILE A 185 -0.36 -27.42 -12.36
N LYS A 186 -0.46 -26.94 -13.58
CA LYS A 186 0.63 -26.95 -14.58
C LYS A 186 1.81 -26.06 -14.16
N ASN A 187 1.56 -24.98 -13.41
CA ASN A 187 2.56 -23.95 -13.15
C ASN A 187 3.04 -23.90 -11.68
N VAL A 188 2.32 -24.51 -10.74
CA VAL A 188 2.57 -24.33 -9.31
C VAL A 188 3.95 -24.79 -8.85
N ASP A 189 4.54 -25.81 -9.46
CA ASP A 189 5.85 -26.32 -9.06
C ASP A 189 6.96 -25.27 -9.28
N PHE A 190 6.91 -24.53 -10.38
CA PHE A 190 7.82 -23.42 -10.63
C PHE A 190 7.73 -22.33 -9.53
N TYR A 191 6.52 -21.87 -9.22
CA TYR A 191 6.36 -20.81 -8.20
C TYR A 191 6.64 -21.30 -6.78
N LYS A 192 6.41 -22.57 -6.51
CA LYS A 192 6.79 -23.20 -5.24
C LYS A 192 8.33 -23.22 -5.08
N GLU A 193 9.04 -23.55 -6.13
CA GLU A 193 10.51 -23.50 -6.11
C GLU A 193 11.04 -22.10 -5.85
N LEU A 194 10.48 -21.09 -6.49
CA LEU A 194 10.83 -19.68 -6.21
C LEU A 194 10.56 -19.30 -4.75
N ALA A 195 9.43 -19.76 -4.18
CA ALA A 195 9.12 -19.49 -2.79
C ALA A 195 10.12 -20.16 -1.82
N ILE A 196 10.54 -21.40 -2.11
CA ILE A 196 11.56 -22.12 -1.32
C ILE A 196 12.91 -21.37 -1.40
N ARG A 197 13.36 -21.02 -2.62
CA ARG A 197 14.62 -20.27 -2.83
C ARG A 197 14.60 -18.92 -2.11
N ALA A 198 13.55 -18.14 -2.26
CA ALA A 198 13.41 -16.85 -1.61
C ALA A 198 13.43 -16.97 -0.08
N THR A 199 12.72 -17.97 0.48
CA THR A 199 12.71 -18.23 1.91
C THR A 199 14.10 -18.62 2.43
N LYS A 200 14.82 -19.47 1.69
CA LYS A 200 16.19 -19.87 2.05
C LYS A 200 17.14 -18.68 2.06
N ILE A 201 17.09 -17.82 1.04
CA ILE A 201 17.92 -16.60 0.96
C ILE A 201 17.61 -15.69 2.15
N LEU A 202 16.32 -15.40 2.42
CA LEU A 202 15.93 -14.54 3.52
C LEU A 202 16.38 -15.08 4.88
N ASN A 203 16.28 -16.39 5.11
CA ASN A 203 16.71 -17.03 6.35
C ASN A 203 18.23 -16.96 6.56
N ASN A 204 19.02 -16.96 5.50
CA ASN A 204 20.48 -16.90 5.56
C ASN A 204 21.02 -15.45 5.54
N SER A 205 20.18 -14.48 5.22
CA SER A 205 20.55 -13.07 5.16
C SER A 205 20.60 -12.39 6.53
N LYS A 206 20.99 -11.11 6.56
CA LYS A 206 20.96 -10.28 7.77
C LYS A 206 19.55 -9.72 8.10
N TYR A 207 18.48 -10.32 7.57
CA TYR A 207 17.11 -9.83 7.76
C TYR A 207 16.74 -9.58 9.22
N LEU A 208 17.08 -10.48 10.14
CA LEU A 208 16.74 -10.31 11.57
C LEU A 208 17.51 -9.15 12.20
N SER A 209 18.79 -8.98 11.87
CA SER A 209 19.60 -7.83 12.34
C SER A 209 19.01 -6.51 11.83
N LEU A 210 18.61 -6.45 10.55
CA LEU A 210 17.93 -5.28 9.99
C LEU A 210 16.58 -4.98 10.69
N CYS A 211 15.87 -6.01 11.14
CA CYS A 211 14.66 -5.85 11.92
C CYS A 211 14.93 -5.28 13.32
N GLU A 212 15.99 -5.74 13.99
CA GLU A 212 16.44 -5.22 15.30
C GLU A 212 16.84 -3.74 15.20
N GLU A 213 17.58 -3.36 14.15
CA GLU A 213 17.94 -1.97 13.87
C GLU A 213 16.68 -1.11 13.61
N ALA A 214 15.76 -1.59 12.75
CA ALA A 214 14.52 -0.90 12.44
C ALA A 214 13.61 -0.70 13.68
N GLU A 215 13.60 -1.66 14.61
CA GLU A 215 12.91 -1.51 15.90
C GLU A 215 13.59 -0.49 16.81
N ALA A 216 14.92 -0.52 16.90
CA ALA A 216 15.71 0.43 17.70
C ALA A 216 15.59 1.87 17.15
N GLU A 217 15.61 2.04 15.82
CA GLU A 217 15.41 3.32 15.15
C GLU A 217 13.93 3.77 15.13
N LYS A 218 13.01 2.92 15.55
CA LYS A 218 11.56 3.18 15.56
C LYS A 218 11.02 3.65 14.21
N VAL A 219 11.46 3.03 13.11
CA VAL A 219 11.04 3.36 11.75
C VAL A 219 9.70 2.72 11.40
N PHE A 220 9.00 3.28 10.41
CA PHE A 220 7.84 2.65 9.80
C PHE A 220 7.86 2.79 8.28
N CYS A 221 7.14 1.89 7.61
CA CYS A 221 6.94 1.87 6.17
C CYS A 221 5.51 2.27 5.83
N HIS A 222 5.31 2.78 4.61
CA HIS A 222 3.98 3.10 4.06
C HIS A 222 3.14 1.83 3.85
N HIS A 223 3.77 0.75 3.39
CA HIS A 223 3.20 -0.59 3.15
C HIS A 223 2.24 -0.72 1.97
N ASP A 224 1.76 0.38 1.41
CA ASP A 224 0.99 0.41 0.15
C ASP A 224 1.45 1.51 -0.81
N TYR A 225 2.77 1.62 -0.99
CA TYR A 225 3.37 2.56 -1.92
C TYR A 225 3.05 2.15 -3.36
N THR A 226 2.11 2.86 -3.99
CA THR A 226 1.57 2.53 -5.32
C THR A 226 1.19 3.82 -6.08
N TYR A 227 1.08 3.74 -7.41
CA TYR A 227 0.90 4.91 -8.28
C TYR A 227 -0.26 5.82 -7.88
N HIS A 228 -1.37 5.27 -7.40
CA HIS A 228 -2.54 6.06 -6.98
C HIS A 228 -2.39 6.69 -5.58
N ASN A 229 -1.38 6.28 -4.81
CA ASN A 229 -1.02 6.88 -3.52
C ASN A 229 0.17 7.85 -3.65
N ILE A 230 0.66 8.07 -4.87
CA ILE A 230 1.73 9.01 -5.19
C ILE A 230 1.15 10.03 -6.15
N ILE A 231 0.98 11.26 -5.69
CA ILE A 231 0.38 12.34 -6.48
C ILE A 231 1.48 13.31 -6.91
N ILE A 232 1.60 13.52 -8.22
CA ILE A 232 2.38 14.62 -8.77
C ILE A 232 1.47 15.84 -8.74
N GLY A 233 1.76 16.76 -7.83
CA GLY A 233 0.99 17.98 -7.61
C GLY A 233 1.07 18.96 -8.77
N ASP A 234 0.08 19.84 -8.88
CA ASP A 234 0.08 20.96 -9.86
C ASP A 234 1.23 21.96 -9.58
N ASP A 235 1.82 21.91 -8.38
CA ASP A 235 3.01 22.63 -7.94
C ASP A 235 4.33 21.93 -8.27
N ASN A 236 4.28 20.77 -8.95
CA ASN A 236 5.38 19.86 -9.26
C ASN A 236 6.00 19.13 -8.05
N GLU A 237 5.38 19.23 -6.87
CA GLU A 237 5.78 18.46 -5.70
C GLU A 237 5.19 17.05 -5.73
N VAL A 238 5.88 16.10 -5.08
CA VAL A 238 5.40 14.71 -4.95
C VAL A 238 4.78 14.52 -3.58
N TYR A 239 3.49 14.20 -3.57
CA TYR A 239 2.72 13.94 -2.35
C TYR A 239 2.47 12.46 -2.16
N ILE A 240 2.55 12.00 -0.92
CA ILE A 240 2.23 10.61 -0.54
C ILE A 240 0.97 10.62 0.31
N ILE A 241 -0.02 9.81 -0.09
CA ILE A 241 -1.33 9.73 0.55
C ILE A 241 -1.67 8.30 0.94
N ASP A 242 -2.70 8.16 1.78
CA ASP A 242 -3.27 6.85 2.18
C ASP A 242 -2.31 5.96 3.00
N PHE A 243 -2.00 6.38 4.21
CA PHE A 243 -1.17 5.65 5.17
C PHE A 243 -1.90 4.53 5.93
N ASP A 244 -3.07 4.09 5.48
CA ASP A 244 -3.89 3.08 6.18
C ASP A 244 -3.17 1.76 6.47
N TYR A 245 -2.16 1.43 5.69
CA TYR A 245 -1.37 0.22 5.84
C TYR A 245 -0.02 0.42 6.52
N CYS A 246 0.30 1.67 6.94
CA CYS A 246 1.59 1.94 7.57
C CYS A 246 1.77 1.13 8.87
N LYS A 247 3.00 0.70 9.10
CA LYS A 247 3.41 -0.09 10.27
C LYS A 247 4.94 -0.16 10.40
N ARG A 248 5.43 -0.64 11.53
CA ARG A 248 6.86 -0.96 11.66
C ARG A 248 7.24 -2.08 10.70
N GLU A 249 8.24 -1.80 9.89
CA GLU A 249 8.81 -2.73 8.92
C GLU A 249 10.17 -2.20 8.45
N ILE A 250 11.02 -3.07 7.92
CA ILE A 250 12.26 -2.65 7.27
C ILE A 250 11.98 -2.01 5.92
N ARG A 251 12.74 -0.96 5.58
CA ARG A 251 12.53 -0.16 4.35
C ARG A 251 12.59 -0.97 3.05
N THR A 252 13.39 -2.04 3.02
CA THR A 252 13.50 -2.95 1.86
C THR A 252 12.17 -3.56 1.44
N TYR A 253 11.20 -3.68 2.37
CA TYR A 253 9.87 -4.16 2.05
C TYR A 253 9.12 -3.19 1.12
N ASP A 254 9.09 -1.90 1.45
CA ASP A 254 8.42 -0.90 0.60
C ASP A 254 9.13 -0.77 -0.76
N ILE A 255 10.46 -0.78 -0.76
CA ILE A 255 11.26 -0.73 -1.99
C ILE A 255 10.93 -1.92 -2.90
N ALA A 256 10.91 -3.15 -2.35
CA ALA A 256 10.57 -4.35 -3.13
C ALA A 256 9.15 -4.31 -3.70
N ASN A 257 8.17 -3.83 -2.89
CA ASN A 257 6.79 -3.72 -3.36
C ASN A 257 6.62 -2.64 -4.41
N PHE A 258 7.26 -1.50 -4.25
CA PHE A 258 7.29 -0.43 -5.24
C PHE A 258 7.90 -0.93 -6.55
N MET A 259 9.11 -1.51 -6.51
CA MET A 259 9.75 -2.11 -7.68
C MET A 259 8.83 -3.09 -8.41
N LYS A 260 8.23 -4.05 -7.69
CA LYS A 260 7.31 -5.03 -8.31
C LYS A 260 6.09 -4.38 -8.96
N LYS A 261 5.58 -3.27 -8.40
CA LYS A 261 4.44 -2.54 -8.96
C LYS A 261 4.83 -1.77 -10.23
N VAL A 262 6.02 -1.22 -10.28
CA VAL A 262 6.60 -0.56 -11.46
C VAL A 262 6.94 -1.60 -12.53
N LEU A 263 7.80 -2.54 -12.21
CA LEU A 263 8.41 -3.49 -13.17
C LEU A 263 7.38 -4.30 -13.96
N LYS A 264 6.29 -4.72 -13.34
CA LYS A 264 5.19 -5.40 -14.04
C LYS A 264 4.51 -4.54 -15.12
N ARG A 265 4.68 -3.22 -15.13
CA ARG A 265 4.11 -2.30 -16.13
C ARG A 265 5.05 -2.04 -17.29
N VAL A 266 6.33 -2.32 -17.09
CA VAL A 266 7.42 -2.09 -18.04
C VAL A 266 8.14 -3.39 -18.39
N ASP A 267 7.38 -4.49 -18.41
CA ASP A 267 7.83 -5.84 -18.77
C ASP A 267 9.14 -6.26 -18.08
N TRP A 268 9.26 -5.95 -16.78
CA TRP A 268 10.41 -6.31 -15.95
C TRP A 268 11.76 -5.74 -16.43
N ASN A 269 11.74 -4.58 -17.12
CA ASN A 269 12.96 -3.91 -17.56
C ASN A 269 13.85 -3.51 -16.37
N ILE A 270 15.09 -4.00 -16.36
CA ILE A 270 16.09 -3.78 -15.29
C ILE A 270 16.43 -2.29 -15.11
N GLU A 271 16.42 -1.46 -16.17
CA GLU A 271 16.73 -0.03 -16.09
C GLU A 271 15.82 0.71 -15.11
N TYR A 272 14.56 0.30 -14.98
CA TYR A 272 13.66 0.89 -13.99
C TYR A 272 14.02 0.50 -12.56
N ALA A 273 14.50 -0.71 -12.32
CA ALA A 273 14.99 -1.11 -11.00
C ALA A 273 16.27 -0.34 -10.63
N GLU A 274 17.17 -0.15 -11.58
CA GLU A 274 18.38 0.66 -11.44
C GLU A 274 18.02 2.11 -11.11
N ALA A 275 17.12 2.71 -11.89
CA ALA A 275 16.63 4.07 -11.66
C ALA A 275 16.01 4.26 -10.27
N ILE A 276 15.26 3.25 -9.77
CA ILE A 276 14.70 3.27 -8.42
C ILE A 276 15.81 3.24 -7.37
N ILE A 277 16.77 2.32 -7.50
CA ILE A 277 17.88 2.18 -6.54
C ILE A 277 18.73 3.44 -6.53
N ASP A 278 19.14 3.92 -7.71
CA ASP A 278 19.99 5.10 -7.83
C ASP A 278 19.33 6.34 -7.23
N ALA A 279 18.04 6.59 -7.57
CA ALA A 279 17.31 7.72 -7.01
C ALA A 279 17.08 7.60 -5.50
N TYR A 280 16.77 6.40 -4.99
CA TYR A 280 16.62 6.13 -3.56
C TYR A 280 17.95 6.38 -2.81
N ASN A 281 19.06 5.88 -3.35
CA ASN A 281 20.39 5.99 -2.78
C ASN A 281 20.92 7.43 -2.72
N THR A 282 20.37 8.36 -3.50
CA THR A 282 20.74 9.80 -3.37
C THR A 282 20.36 10.40 -2.02
N VAL A 283 19.40 9.80 -1.32
CA VAL A 283 18.88 10.28 -0.01
C VAL A 283 19.29 9.33 1.12
N SER A 284 19.08 8.03 0.92
CA SER A 284 19.25 7.00 1.95
C SER A 284 19.91 5.76 1.35
N PRO A 285 21.25 5.73 1.22
CA PRO A 285 21.96 4.62 0.56
C PRO A 285 21.66 3.28 1.20
N LEU A 286 21.39 2.29 0.34
CA LEU A 286 21.21 0.89 0.75
C LEU A 286 22.58 0.26 1.03
N ARG A 287 22.64 -0.53 2.09
CA ARG A 287 23.81 -1.32 2.47
C ARG A 287 23.81 -2.67 1.75
N GLU A 288 24.95 -3.33 1.69
CA GLU A 288 25.12 -4.61 1.00
C GLU A 288 24.12 -5.68 1.48
N GLU A 289 23.95 -5.81 2.77
CA GLU A 289 23.01 -6.77 3.39
C GLU A 289 21.53 -6.50 3.06
N GLU A 290 21.18 -5.26 2.72
CA GLU A 290 19.81 -4.92 2.33
C GLU A 290 19.49 -5.37 0.90
N TYR A 291 20.48 -5.42 0.01
CA TYR A 291 20.28 -5.94 -1.35
C TYR A 291 19.95 -7.43 -1.36
N GLU A 292 20.53 -8.23 -0.46
CA GLU A 292 20.20 -9.64 -0.33
C GLU A 292 18.74 -9.84 0.12
N VAL A 293 18.29 -9.05 1.10
CA VAL A 293 16.90 -9.07 1.57
C VAL A 293 15.96 -8.58 0.48
N LEU A 294 16.33 -7.51 -0.22
CA LEU A 294 15.56 -6.98 -1.36
C LEU A 294 15.41 -8.03 -2.46
N TYR A 295 16.49 -8.74 -2.80
CA TYR A 295 16.47 -9.84 -3.77
C TYR A 295 15.54 -10.97 -3.34
N ALA A 296 15.56 -11.37 -2.06
CA ALA A 296 14.66 -12.39 -1.54
C ALA A 296 13.18 -11.97 -1.67
N TYR A 297 12.86 -10.71 -1.36
CA TYR A 297 11.52 -10.18 -1.56
C TYR A 297 11.12 -10.13 -3.04
N LEU A 298 12.03 -9.71 -3.94
CA LEU A 298 11.78 -9.67 -5.38
C LEU A 298 11.52 -11.07 -5.94
N LEU A 299 12.29 -12.08 -5.51
CA LEU A 299 12.17 -13.47 -5.93
C LEU A 299 10.89 -14.14 -5.43
N PHE A 300 10.34 -13.72 -4.27
CA PHE A 300 9.18 -14.38 -3.69
C PHE A 300 7.93 -14.17 -4.56
N PRO A 301 7.19 -15.24 -4.97
CA PRO A 301 6.09 -15.19 -5.93
C PRO A 301 4.76 -14.76 -5.29
N GLN A 302 4.76 -13.62 -4.64
CA GLN A 302 3.63 -13.09 -3.85
C GLN A 302 2.33 -12.94 -4.67
N ARG A 303 2.43 -12.51 -5.94
CA ARG A 303 1.26 -12.31 -6.82
C ARG A 303 0.56 -13.63 -7.13
N TYR A 304 1.35 -14.67 -7.47
CA TYR A 304 0.84 -16.00 -7.78
C TYR A 304 0.17 -16.62 -6.55
N TRP A 305 0.84 -16.60 -5.40
CA TRP A 305 0.26 -17.07 -4.14
C TRP A 305 -1.04 -16.34 -3.80
N ARG A 306 -1.05 -15.01 -3.84
CA ARG A 306 -2.23 -14.19 -3.48
C ARG A 306 -3.43 -14.49 -4.39
N LEU A 307 -3.20 -14.66 -5.69
CA LEU A 307 -4.27 -14.97 -6.64
C LEU A 307 -4.86 -16.35 -6.37
N ALA A 308 -4.00 -17.36 -6.17
CA ALA A 308 -4.42 -18.73 -5.83
C ALA A 308 -5.18 -18.76 -4.49
N ASN A 309 -4.67 -18.08 -3.48
CA ASN A 309 -5.30 -17.99 -2.17
C ASN A 309 -6.73 -17.42 -2.28
N ARG A 310 -6.90 -16.32 -3.00
CA ARG A 310 -8.22 -15.71 -3.25
C ARG A 310 -9.18 -16.65 -3.97
N TYR A 311 -8.68 -17.45 -4.90
CA TYR A 311 -9.49 -18.40 -5.64
C TYR A 311 -9.91 -19.61 -4.79
N TYR A 312 -8.95 -20.26 -4.11
CA TYR A 312 -9.22 -21.50 -3.38
C TYR A 312 -9.93 -21.32 -2.05
N TYR A 313 -9.78 -20.14 -1.43
CA TYR A 313 -10.44 -19.81 -0.16
C TYR A 313 -11.60 -18.82 -0.30
N ASN A 314 -12.04 -18.54 -1.55
CA ASN A 314 -13.17 -17.66 -1.85
C ASN A 314 -13.10 -16.27 -1.18
N GLU A 315 -11.90 -15.71 -1.06
CA GLU A 315 -11.71 -14.39 -0.43
C GLU A 315 -12.36 -13.24 -1.21
N VAL A 316 -12.66 -13.46 -2.51
CA VAL A 316 -13.32 -12.48 -3.39
C VAL A 316 -14.27 -13.18 -4.34
N MET A 317 -15.41 -12.54 -4.62
CA MET A 317 -16.45 -13.06 -5.54
C MET A 317 -16.19 -12.61 -6.99
N TRP A 318 -15.02 -12.95 -7.54
CA TRP A 318 -14.72 -12.70 -8.95
C TRP A 318 -15.25 -13.84 -9.85
N GLY A 319 -15.72 -13.48 -11.07
CA GLY A 319 -16.03 -14.47 -12.08
C GLY A 319 -14.78 -15.26 -12.53
N GLN A 320 -14.99 -16.49 -13.03
CA GLN A 320 -13.91 -17.38 -13.49
C GLN A 320 -12.96 -16.70 -14.48
N ASN A 321 -13.50 -15.96 -15.47
CA ASN A 321 -12.70 -15.28 -16.50
C ASN A 321 -11.71 -14.27 -15.90
N ILE A 322 -12.07 -13.60 -14.81
CA ILE A 322 -11.15 -12.66 -14.12
C ILE A 322 -9.96 -13.41 -13.53
N PHE A 323 -10.21 -14.56 -12.88
CA PHE A 323 -9.14 -15.40 -12.33
C PHE A 323 -8.24 -15.96 -13.42
N ILE A 324 -8.81 -16.46 -14.53
CA ILE A 324 -8.07 -17.00 -15.68
C ILE A 324 -7.19 -15.92 -16.31
N ASN A 325 -7.74 -14.74 -16.58
CA ASN A 325 -6.96 -13.63 -17.14
C ASN A 325 -5.81 -13.23 -16.22
N LYS A 326 -6.05 -13.14 -14.91
CA LYS A 326 -5.01 -12.76 -13.93
C LYS A 326 -3.91 -13.80 -13.79
N ILE A 327 -4.23 -15.12 -13.81
CA ILE A 327 -3.19 -16.16 -13.73
C ILE A 327 -2.38 -16.23 -15.02
N ASN A 328 -3.02 -16.09 -16.19
CA ASN A 328 -2.35 -16.05 -17.47
C ASN A 328 -1.39 -14.85 -17.57
N ASN A 329 -1.81 -13.67 -17.12
CA ASN A 329 -0.91 -12.50 -17.08
C ASN A 329 0.34 -12.76 -16.22
N ILE A 330 0.21 -13.46 -15.09
CA ILE A 330 1.36 -13.80 -14.24
C ILE A 330 2.27 -14.83 -14.94
N ILE A 331 1.69 -15.77 -15.67
CA ILE A 331 2.44 -16.82 -16.38
C ILE A 331 3.15 -16.25 -17.60
N ASN A 332 2.50 -15.37 -18.34
CA ASN A 332 3.07 -14.74 -19.54
C ASN A 332 4.27 -13.83 -19.21
N GLU A 333 4.29 -13.23 -18.02
CA GLU A 333 5.42 -12.43 -17.52
C GLU A 333 6.62 -13.30 -17.05
N LYS A 334 6.51 -14.65 -17.07
CA LYS A 334 7.48 -15.54 -16.41
C LYS A 334 8.89 -15.38 -16.97
N GLU A 335 9.03 -15.25 -18.27
CA GLU A 335 10.34 -15.17 -18.93
C GLU A 335 11.04 -13.85 -18.63
N SER A 336 10.36 -12.72 -18.86
CA SER A 336 10.88 -11.38 -18.53
C SER A 336 11.17 -11.21 -17.05
N TYR A 337 10.28 -11.74 -16.18
CA TYR A 337 10.51 -11.76 -14.76
C TYR A 337 11.77 -12.53 -14.35
N MET A 338 12.00 -13.73 -14.91
CA MET A 338 13.19 -14.54 -14.57
C MET A 338 14.48 -13.90 -15.12
N LYS A 339 14.42 -13.31 -16.31
CA LYS A 339 15.55 -12.54 -16.86
C LYS A 339 15.91 -11.40 -15.91
N PHE A 340 14.93 -10.62 -15.48
CA PHE A 340 15.13 -9.54 -14.50
C PHE A 340 15.76 -10.06 -13.20
N ILE A 341 15.27 -11.17 -12.64
CA ILE A 341 15.78 -11.75 -11.39
C ILE A 341 17.26 -12.13 -11.51
N GLU A 342 17.69 -12.70 -12.66
CA GLU A 342 19.10 -13.07 -12.90
C GLU A 342 19.97 -11.82 -13.10
N GLU A 343 19.50 -10.83 -13.84
CA GLU A 343 20.19 -9.55 -14.04
C GLU A 343 20.36 -8.80 -12.71
N PHE A 344 19.31 -8.73 -11.91
CA PHE A 344 19.35 -8.10 -10.58
C PHE A 344 20.34 -8.81 -9.66
N LYS A 345 20.33 -10.16 -9.63
CA LYS A 345 21.26 -10.96 -8.84
C LYS A 345 22.71 -10.68 -9.26
N SER A 346 22.97 -10.70 -10.54
CA SER A 346 24.33 -10.47 -11.08
C SER A 346 24.86 -9.08 -10.70
N LYS A 347 24.01 -8.08 -10.65
CA LYS A 347 24.42 -6.69 -10.40
C LYS A 347 24.52 -6.33 -8.92
N TYR A 348 23.58 -6.79 -8.10
CA TYR A 348 23.39 -6.33 -6.72
C TYR A 348 23.56 -7.42 -5.65
N ASN A 349 23.67 -8.69 -6.02
CA ASN A 349 23.75 -9.80 -5.07
C ASN A 349 24.84 -10.79 -5.48
N GLN A 350 26.09 -10.29 -5.55
CA GLN A 350 27.26 -11.09 -5.94
C GLN A 350 27.81 -11.93 -4.77
N VAL A 351 27.19 -11.94 -3.62
CA VAL A 351 27.62 -12.78 -2.50
C VAL A 351 27.35 -14.24 -2.86
N GLY A 352 28.42 -14.95 -3.16
CA GLY A 352 28.52 -16.32 -3.62
C GLY A 352 28.12 -17.35 -2.59
#